data_538a822d6581b45be9ff41f86fd82800
#
_entry.id   538a822d6581b45be9ff41f86fd82800
#
_cell.length_a   1.000
_cell.length_b   1.000
_cell.length_c   1.000
_cell.angle_alpha   90.00
_cell.angle_beta   90.00
_cell.angle_gamma   90.00
#
_symmetry.space_group_name_H-M   'P 1'
#
loop_
_entity.id
_entity.type
_entity.pdbx_description
1 polymer ?
#
loop_
_entity_poly.entity_id
_entity_poly.type
_entity_poly.pdbx_seq_one_letter_code
_entity_poly.pdbx_strand_id
1 'polypeptide(L)'
;GRFYAYVAAFGAFTDVAYSTSQNAKNMFGFLAYLAKGFDTLKKIRPIKAVFEINGETIEDDFILCTVSNSRIIAGIVKLKPEMVEMNDGMFEIILIRYPQNALELTKIVNAITSGEMSCEYIRMFRASELHVRFPDESVSWTLDGEQEKNITEAHITNIHSGIDIMCGRTE
;
A
#
# COMPACT_ATOMS: atom_id res chain seq x y z
N GLY A 1 -0.36 2.69 20.75
CA GLY A 1 -0.53 2.79 19.31
C GLY A 1 0.41 3.82 18.71
N ARG A 2 0.63 3.76 17.43
CA ARG A 2 1.40 4.76 16.65
C ARG A 2 0.47 5.50 15.71
N PHE A 3 0.84 6.74 15.37
CA PHE A 3 0.11 7.57 14.43
C PHE A 3 0.91 7.72 13.14
N TYR A 4 0.23 7.86 12.03
CA TYR A 4 0.78 8.27 10.74
C TYR A 4 -0.20 9.24 10.06
N ALA A 5 0.31 10.08 9.19
CA ALA A 5 -0.49 11.12 8.53
C ALA A 5 -0.66 10.90 7.03
N TYR A 6 0.23 10.13 6.41
CA TYR A 6 0.29 9.98 4.96
C TYR A 6 0.04 8.54 4.51
N VAL A 7 0.89 7.59 4.90
CA VAL A 7 0.79 6.21 4.46
C VAL A 7 1.34 5.21 5.46
N ALA A 8 0.58 4.15 5.69
CA ALA A 8 1.06 2.90 6.28
C ALA A 8 1.14 1.84 5.18
N ALA A 9 2.22 1.06 5.16
CA ALA A 9 2.41 0.03 4.13
C ALA A 9 3.25 -1.14 4.63
N PHE A 10 3.00 -2.33 4.07
CA PHE A 10 3.90 -3.47 4.18
C PHE A 10 4.12 -4.14 2.82
N GLY A 11 5.19 -4.91 2.72
CA GLY A 11 5.50 -5.74 1.55
C GLY A 11 6.73 -5.25 0.78
N ALA A 12 6.78 -5.56 -0.49
CA ALA A 12 7.98 -5.48 -1.33
C ALA A 12 8.70 -4.13 -1.42
N PHE A 13 8.08 -3.06 -0.91
CA PHE A 13 8.66 -1.71 -0.96
C PHE A 13 9.17 -1.21 0.38
N THR A 14 8.80 -1.88 1.46
CA THR A 14 9.10 -1.38 2.80
C THR A 14 10.56 -1.57 3.16
N ASP A 15 11.20 -2.64 2.72
CA ASP A 15 12.60 -2.92 3.01
C ASP A 15 13.58 -1.97 2.30
N VAL A 16 13.16 -1.38 1.16
CA VAL A 16 13.97 -0.44 0.38
C VAL A 16 13.88 0.99 0.91
N ALA A 17 12.80 1.33 1.59
CA ALA A 17 12.56 2.68 2.13
C ALA A 17 13.57 3.08 3.22
N TYR A 18 14.19 2.12 3.91
CA TYR A 18 15.08 2.38 5.05
C TYR A 18 16.53 2.72 4.66
N SER A 19 16.93 2.51 3.40
CA SER A 19 18.35 2.64 3.04
C SER A 19 18.76 3.99 2.45
N THR A 20 17.82 4.85 2.01
CA THR A 20 18.21 6.16 1.43
C THR A 20 17.05 7.17 1.31
N SER A 21 17.36 8.46 1.43
CA SER A 21 16.49 9.63 1.18
C SER A 21 16.01 9.81 -0.28
N GLN A 22 15.93 8.74 -1.07
CA GLN A 22 15.53 8.74 -2.47
C GLN A 22 14.28 7.88 -2.75
N ASN A 23 13.31 7.91 -1.84
CA ASN A 23 12.16 6.98 -1.81
C ASN A 23 11.36 6.88 -3.12
N ALA A 24 11.14 7.98 -3.82
CA ALA A 24 10.43 7.96 -5.10
C ALA A 24 11.25 7.26 -6.22
N LYS A 25 12.55 7.44 -6.27
CA LYS A 25 13.42 6.79 -7.29
C LYS A 25 13.50 5.29 -7.08
N ASN A 26 13.40 4.81 -5.83
CA ASN A 26 13.50 3.39 -5.50
C ASN A 26 12.26 2.62 -5.93
N MET A 27 11.09 3.24 -5.90
CA MET A 27 9.84 2.58 -6.28
C MET A 27 9.64 2.54 -7.81
N PHE A 28 10.06 3.59 -8.56
CA PHE A 28 10.21 3.50 -10.01
C PHE A 28 11.24 2.43 -10.40
N GLY A 29 12.33 2.32 -9.65
CA GLY A 29 13.31 1.23 -9.77
C GLY A 29 12.68 -0.14 -9.57
N PHE A 30 11.76 -0.29 -8.62
CA PHE A 30 11.06 -1.56 -8.38
C PHE A 30 10.05 -1.90 -9.48
N LEU A 31 9.24 -0.96 -9.97
CA LEU A 31 8.37 -1.22 -11.12
C LEU A 31 9.18 -1.57 -12.37
N ALA A 32 10.30 -0.87 -12.60
CA ALA A 32 11.24 -1.21 -13.65
C ALA A 32 11.94 -2.57 -13.40
N TYR A 33 12.12 -2.93 -12.14
CA TYR A 33 12.66 -4.22 -11.72
C TYR A 33 11.62 -5.35 -11.91
N LEU A 34 10.36 -5.15 -11.56
CA LEU A 34 9.27 -6.07 -11.86
C LEU A 34 9.08 -6.24 -13.36
N ALA A 35 9.20 -5.15 -14.13
CA ALA A 35 9.12 -5.18 -15.60
C ALA A 35 10.27 -5.99 -16.26
N LYS A 36 11.39 -6.25 -15.53
CA LYS A 36 12.48 -7.12 -15.98
C LYS A 36 12.17 -8.60 -15.99
N GLY A 37 11.05 -9.00 -15.40
CA GLY A 37 10.49 -10.32 -15.55
C GLY A 37 10.25 -11.10 -14.27
N PHE A 38 9.57 -12.21 -14.43
CA PHE A 38 9.07 -13.08 -13.37
C PHE A 38 10.15 -13.70 -12.49
N ASP A 39 11.37 -13.93 -13.02
CA ASP A 39 12.47 -14.48 -12.21
C ASP A 39 12.92 -13.51 -11.11
N THR A 40 12.64 -12.24 -11.31
CA THR A 40 12.88 -11.21 -10.31
C THR A 40 11.85 -11.27 -9.18
N LEU A 41 10.60 -11.56 -9.53
CA LEU A 41 9.51 -11.72 -8.56
C LEU A 41 9.76 -12.87 -7.59
N LYS A 42 10.37 -13.98 -8.05
CA LYS A 42 10.71 -15.15 -7.19
C LYS A 42 11.59 -14.78 -5.97
N LYS A 43 12.24 -13.61 -6.00
CA LYS A 43 13.04 -13.10 -4.89
C LYS A 43 12.19 -12.37 -3.83
N ILE A 44 10.94 -12.04 -4.17
CA ILE A 44 10.00 -11.38 -3.26
C ILE A 44 9.19 -12.47 -2.58
N ARG A 45 9.19 -12.48 -1.24
CA ARG A 45 8.35 -13.41 -0.48
C ARG A 45 6.90 -12.95 -0.53
N PRO A 46 5.97 -13.87 -0.83
CA PRO A 46 4.56 -13.60 -0.57
C PRO A 46 4.35 -13.45 0.94
N ILE A 47 3.47 -12.55 1.32
CA ILE A 47 3.06 -12.32 2.71
C ILE A 47 1.62 -12.76 2.84
N LYS A 48 1.40 -13.86 3.57
CA LYS A 48 0.04 -14.31 3.88
C LYS A 48 -0.60 -13.38 4.88
N ALA A 49 -1.76 -12.84 4.54
CA ALA A 49 -2.49 -11.94 5.41
C ALA A 49 -4.01 -12.19 5.34
N VAL A 50 -4.67 -11.94 6.45
CA VAL A 50 -6.13 -11.97 6.57
C VAL A 50 -6.59 -10.57 6.93
N PHE A 51 -7.31 -9.94 6.03
CA PHE A 51 -7.89 -8.61 6.21
C PHE A 51 -9.37 -8.71 6.54
N GLU A 52 -9.82 -7.85 7.44
CA GLU A 52 -11.24 -7.58 7.71
C GLU A 52 -11.49 -6.10 7.39
N ILE A 53 -12.23 -5.84 6.31
CA ILE A 53 -12.50 -4.49 5.78
C ILE A 53 -13.97 -4.40 5.39
N ASN A 54 -14.70 -3.43 5.94
CA ASN A 54 -16.13 -3.22 5.63
C ASN A 54 -17.00 -4.48 5.79
N GLY A 55 -16.67 -5.35 6.75
CA GLY A 55 -17.37 -6.62 6.99
C GLY A 55 -17.02 -7.74 6.01
N GLU A 56 -16.10 -7.52 5.09
CA GLU A 56 -15.53 -8.56 4.22
C GLU A 56 -14.23 -9.10 4.81
N THR A 57 -14.08 -10.44 4.79
CA THR A 57 -12.83 -11.11 5.14
C THR A 57 -12.09 -11.53 3.87
N ILE A 58 -10.83 -11.13 3.75
CA ILE A 58 -9.98 -11.39 2.59
C ILE A 58 -8.73 -12.10 3.06
N GLU A 59 -8.55 -13.36 2.68
CA GLU A 59 -7.35 -14.15 2.96
C GLU A 59 -6.64 -14.46 1.65
N ASP A 60 -5.37 -14.07 1.55
CA ASP A 60 -4.55 -14.32 0.37
C ASP A 60 -3.06 -14.10 0.67
N ASP A 61 -2.23 -14.37 -0.35
CA ASP A 61 -0.83 -13.99 -0.40
C ASP A 61 -0.67 -12.64 -1.09
N PHE A 62 -0.02 -11.69 -0.43
CA PHE A 62 0.15 -10.33 -0.93
C PHE A 62 1.62 -9.99 -1.15
N ILE A 63 1.89 -9.11 -2.13
CA ILE A 63 3.22 -8.49 -2.29
C ILE A 63 3.25 -7.08 -1.73
N LEU A 64 2.08 -6.43 -1.58
CA LEU A 64 1.97 -5.07 -1.09
C LEU A 64 0.59 -4.81 -0.48
N CYS A 65 0.58 -4.11 0.64
CA CYS A 65 -0.57 -3.40 1.16
C CYS A 65 -0.19 -1.95 1.41
N THR A 66 -1.08 -1.02 1.04
CA THR A 66 -1.00 0.39 1.45
C THR A 66 -2.31 0.84 2.07
N VAL A 67 -2.22 1.59 3.15
CA VAL A 67 -3.35 2.27 3.81
C VAL A 67 -2.98 3.74 3.86
N SER A 68 -3.65 4.56 3.08
CA SER A 68 -3.26 5.96 2.88
C SER A 68 -4.45 6.90 2.91
N ASN A 69 -4.18 8.16 3.20
CA ASN A 69 -5.09 9.27 2.98
C ASN A 69 -4.43 10.24 2.00
N SER A 70 -4.32 9.81 0.73
CA SER A 70 -3.59 10.58 -0.28
C SER A 70 -3.95 10.14 -1.70
N ARG A 71 -3.95 11.13 -2.62
CA ARG A 71 -4.10 10.89 -4.06
C ARG A 71 -2.85 10.31 -4.72
N ILE A 72 -1.70 10.43 -4.07
CA ILE A 72 -0.42 9.92 -4.61
C ILE A 72 0.18 9.03 -3.54
N ILE A 73 0.26 7.75 -3.82
CA ILE A 73 0.87 6.77 -2.92
C ILE A 73 2.29 6.54 -3.37
N ALA A 74 3.22 6.84 -2.47
CA ALA A 74 4.67 6.63 -2.64
C ALA A 74 5.25 7.23 -3.94
N GLY A 75 4.61 8.27 -4.47
CA GLY A 75 5.07 9.00 -5.66
C GLY A 75 4.76 8.31 -7.00
N ILE A 76 4.07 7.16 -7.00
CA ILE A 76 3.88 6.34 -8.20
C ILE A 76 2.43 6.07 -8.51
N VAL A 77 1.69 5.56 -7.54
CA VAL A 77 0.27 5.29 -7.72
C VAL A 77 -0.46 6.61 -7.64
N LYS A 78 -0.89 7.10 -8.78
CA LYS A 78 -1.76 8.29 -8.88
C LYS A 78 -3.19 7.83 -8.95
N LEU A 79 -3.92 8.02 -7.87
CA LEU A 79 -5.36 7.79 -7.85
C LEU A 79 -6.08 8.96 -8.52
N LYS A 80 -7.15 8.65 -9.24
CA LYS A 80 -7.98 9.69 -9.87
C LYS A 80 -8.59 10.58 -8.78
N PRO A 81 -8.71 11.90 -9.00
CA PRO A 81 -9.23 12.83 -7.99
C PRO A 81 -10.59 12.43 -7.42
N GLU A 82 -11.45 11.82 -8.22
CA GLU A 82 -12.78 11.36 -7.85
C GLU A 82 -12.77 10.09 -6.96
N MET A 83 -11.62 9.44 -6.83
CA MET A 83 -11.44 8.23 -6.02
C MET A 83 -10.98 8.54 -4.59
N VAL A 84 -10.54 9.77 -4.32
CA VAL A 84 -9.92 10.15 -3.05
C VAL A 84 -10.48 11.48 -2.57
N GLU A 85 -11.10 11.46 -1.41
CA GLU A 85 -11.51 12.65 -0.67
C GLU A 85 -10.78 12.68 0.68
N MET A 86 -9.78 13.55 0.78
CA MET A 86 -8.84 13.56 1.93
C MET A 86 -9.46 13.99 3.27
N ASN A 87 -10.73 14.41 3.28
CA ASN A 87 -11.41 14.93 4.47
C ASN A 87 -12.75 14.24 4.73
N ASP A 88 -12.87 12.97 4.34
CA ASP A 88 -14.10 12.18 4.52
C ASP A 88 -14.02 11.15 5.65
N GLY A 89 -12.87 11.09 6.34
CA GLY A 89 -12.63 10.12 7.41
C GLY A 89 -12.40 8.69 6.92
N MET A 90 -12.06 8.50 5.66
CA MET A 90 -11.77 7.20 5.06
C MET A 90 -10.29 7.11 4.66
N PHE A 91 -9.78 5.90 4.58
CA PHE A 91 -8.51 5.56 3.94
C PHE A 91 -8.76 5.00 2.54
N GLU A 92 -7.81 5.21 1.65
CA GLU A 92 -7.62 4.40 0.45
C GLU A 92 -6.71 3.22 0.80
N ILE A 93 -7.28 2.02 0.71
CA ILE A 93 -6.59 0.76 0.99
C ILE A 93 -6.36 0.05 -0.33
N ILE A 94 -5.11 -0.24 -0.66
CA ILE A 94 -4.74 -0.98 -1.86
C ILE A 94 -4.07 -2.28 -1.44
N LEU A 95 -4.63 -3.40 -1.87
CA LEU A 95 -4.10 -4.73 -1.69
C LEU A 95 -3.64 -5.27 -3.05
N ILE A 96 -2.37 -5.64 -3.17
CA ILE A 96 -1.83 -6.27 -4.38
C ILE A 96 -1.46 -7.70 -4.06
N ARG A 97 -2.16 -8.63 -4.71
CA ARG A 97 -1.94 -10.07 -4.56
C ARG A 97 -0.59 -10.48 -5.15
N TYR A 98 0.00 -11.52 -4.59
CA TYR A 98 1.23 -12.11 -5.13
C TYR A 98 0.92 -12.76 -6.50
N PRO A 99 1.52 -12.30 -7.61
CA PRO A 99 1.30 -12.88 -8.93
C PRO A 99 1.98 -14.24 -9.04
N GLN A 100 1.26 -15.22 -9.57
CA GLN A 100 1.73 -16.60 -9.71
C GLN A 100 2.54 -16.82 -11.00
N ASN A 101 2.45 -15.90 -11.96
CA ASN A 101 3.11 -16.00 -13.26
C ASN A 101 3.41 -14.62 -13.88
N ALA A 102 4.16 -14.64 -14.99
CA ALA A 102 4.57 -13.41 -15.68
C ALA A 102 3.41 -12.60 -16.27
N LEU A 103 2.31 -13.25 -16.68
CA LEU A 103 1.14 -12.56 -17.23
C LEU A 103 0.42 -11.76 -16.14
N GLU A 104 0.23 -12.35 -14.97
CA GLU A 104 -0.36 -11.68 -13.81
C GLU A 104 0.48 -10.48 -13.38
N LEU A 105 1.80 -10.68 -13.30
CA LEU A 105 2.74 -9.60 -13.01
C LEU A 105 2.62 -8.45 -14.02
N THR A 106 2.53 -8.77 -15.31
CA THR A 106 2.39 -7.76 -16.37
C THR A 106 1.08 -6.98 -16.23
N LYS A 107 -0.02 -7.67 -15.90
CA LYS A 107 -1.32 -7.00 -15.64
C LYS A 107 -1.23 -6.04 -14.45
N ILE A 108 -0.60 -6.45 -13.35
CA ILE A 108 -0.39 -5.60 -12.17
C ILE A 108 0.44 -4.36 -12.54
N VAL A 109 1.59 -4.56 -13.20
CA VAL A 109 2.47 -3.45 -13.61
C VAL A 109 1.74 -2.47 -14.53
N ASN A 110 1.00 -2.97 -15.51
CA ASN A 110 0.22 -2.13 -16.42
C ASN A 110 -0.86 -1.34 -15.68
N ALA A 111 -1.61 -1.97 -14.76
CA ALA A 111 -2.64 -1.32 -13.97
C ALA A 111 -2.07 -0.18 -13.11
N ILE A 112 -0.92 -0.42 -12.45
CA ILE A 112 -0.25 0.61 -11.65
C ILE A 112 0.26 1.76 -12.52
N THR A 113 0.87 1.46 -13.66
CA THR A 113 1.48 2.49 -14.53
C THR A 113 0.47 3.31 -15.30
N SER A 114 -0.69 2.72 -15.66
CA SER A 114 -1.80 3.44 -16.29
C SER A 114 -2.65 4.25 -15.29
N GLY A 115 -2.51 3.98 -13.99
CA GLY A 115 -3.40 4.54 -12.96
C GLY A 115 -4.82 3.95 -12.98
N GLU A 116 -5.04 2.93 -13.79
CA GLU A 116 -6.29 2.19 -13.83
C GLU A 116 -6.22 0.99 -12.87
N MET A 117 -6.70 1.19 -11.65
CA MET A 117 -6.67 0.17 -10.60
C MET A 117 -7.70 -0.97 -10.80
N SER A 118 -8.29 -1.10 -11.99
CA SER A 118 -9.19 -2.20 -12.32
C SER A 118 -8.42 -3.42 -12.82
N CYS A 119 -7.86 -4.17 -11.88
CA CYS A 119 -7.14 -5.41 -12.15
C CYS A 119 -7.57 -6.46 -11.13
N GLU A 120 -7.81 -7.70 -11.55
CA GLU A 120 -8.23 -8.80 -10.66
C GLU A 120 -7.23 -9.12 -9.54
N TYR A 121 -5.97 -8.68 -9.69
CA TYR A 121 -4.89 -8.85 -8.70
C TYR A 121 -4.70 -7.63 -7.79
N ILE A 122 -5.46 -6.56 -8.03
CA ILE A 122 -5.42 -5.34 -7.23
C ILE A 122 -6.82 -5.10 -6.70
N ARG A 123 -6.96 -5.03 -5.40
CA ARG A 123 -8.20 -4.65 -4.75
C ARG A 123 -8.03 -3.30 -4.08
N MET A 124 -8.98 -2.42 -4.31
CA MET A 124 -9.03 -1.11 -3.67
C MET A 124 -10.29 -0.99 -2.82
N PHE A 125 -10.12 -0.51 -1.60
CA PHE A 125 -11.21 -0.24 -0.67
C PHE A 125 -11.13 1.19 -0.16
N ARG A 126 -12.27 1.70 0.27
CA ARG A 126 -12.37 2.88 1.13
C ARG A 126 -13.02 2.45 2.43
N ALA A 127 -12.34 2.69 3.54
CA ALA A 127 -12.82 2.33 4.87
C ALA A 127 -12.26 3.27 5.93
N SER A 128 -13.01 3.49 7.01
CA SER A 128 -12.54 4.25 8.18
C SER A 128 -11.68 3.41 9.12
N GLU A 129 -11.77 2.08 8.99
CA GLU A 129 -11.00 1.13 9.78
C GLU A 129 -10.73 -0.16 9.01
N LEU A 130 -9.68 -0.85 9.40
CA LEU A 130 -9.38 -2.21 8.96
C LEU A 130 -8.67 -2.98 10.06
N HIS A 131 -8.86 -4.29 10.07
CA HIS A 131 -8.07 -5.22 10.85
C HIS A 131 -7.28 -6.13 9.93
N VAL A 132 -6.02 -6.41 10.25
CA VAL A 132 -5.18 -7.33 9.50
C VAL A 132 -4.42 -8.23 10.45
N ARG A 133 -4.34 -9.52 10.12
CA ARG A 133 -3.57 -10.54 10.83
C ARG A 133 -2.61 -11.26 9.88
N PHE A 134 -1.44 -11.61 10.40
CA PHE A 134 -0.42 -12.37 9.69
C PHE A 134 -0.26 -13.73 10.37
N PRO A 135 -0.91 -14.80 9.86
CA PRO A 135 -0.98 -16.09 10.56
C PRO A 135 0.35 -16.82 10.63
N ASP A 136 1.23 -16.64 9.64
CA ASP A 136 2.42 -17.47 9.46
C ASP A 136 3.71 -16.79 9.96
N GLU A 137 3.76 -15.45 10.00
CA GLU A 137 4.96 -14.72 10.37
C GLU A 137 4.64 -13.31 10.89
N SER A 138 5.61 -12.68 11.54
CA SER A 138 5.52 -11.25 11.83
C SER A 138 6.02 -10.44 10.65
N VAL A 139 5.40 -9.31 10.38
CA VAL A 139 5.66 -8.45 9.23
C VAL A 139 6.15 -7.08 9.70
N SER A 140 7.05 -6.49 8.92
CA SER A 140 7.47 -5.11 9.14
C SER A 140 6.57 -4.18 8.33
N TRP A 141 6.12 -3.10 8.98
CA TRP A 141 5.38 -2.02 8.35
C TRP A 141 6.25 -0.78 8.22
N THR A 142 5.93 0.08 7.28
CA THR A 142 6.41 1.47 7.25
C THR A 142 5.24 2.40 7.53
N LEU A 143 5.46 3.36 8.42
CA LEU A 143 4.51 4.42 8.78
C LEU A 143 5.19 5.75 8.46
N ASP A 144 4.73 6.43 7.40
CA ASP A 144 5.33 7.70 6.93
C ASP A 144 6.86 7.64 6.72
N GLY A 145 7.38 6.45 6.35
CA GLY A 145 8.80 6.20 6.13
C GLY A 145 9.57 5.65 7.35
N GLU A 146 8.94 5.55 8.52
CA GLU A 146 9.52 4.92 9.70
C GLU A 146 9.12 3.45 9.81
N GLN A 147 10.07 2.60 10.22
CA GLN A 147 9.83 1.17 10.33
C GLN A 147 9.21 0.77 11.66
N GLU A 148 8.16 -0.04 11.58
CA GLU A 148 7.58 -0.78 12.69
C GLU A 148 7.78 -2.28 12.46
N LYS A 149 8.36 -2.98 13.43
CA LYS A 149 8.77 -4.40 13.27
C LYS A 149 7.92 -5.34 14.09
N ASN A 150 7.95 -6.61 13.67
CA ASN A 150 7.37 -7.73 14.42
C ASN A 150 5.85 -7.61 14.63
N ILE A 151 5.15 -7.08 13.64
CA ILE A 151 3.69 -6.96 13.68
C ILE A 151 3.08 -8.28 13.26
N THR A 152 2.31 -8.91 14.13
CA THR A 152 1.51 -10.11 13.86
C THR A 152 0.05 -9.79 13.56
N GLU A 153 -0.43 -8.65 14.07
CA GLU A 153 -1.74 -8.09 13.77
C GLU A 153 -1.72 -6.57 13.93
N ALA A 154 -2.59 -5.89 13.21
CA ALA A 154 -2.79 -4.45 13.33
C ALA A 154 -4.27 -4.09 13.18
N HIS A 155 -4.76 -3.19 14.02
CA HIS A 155 -6.03 -2.50 13.84
C HIS A 155 -5.72 -1.04 13.53
N ILE A 156 -6.15 -0.59 12.35
CA ILE A 156 -5.88 0.76 11.83
C ILE A 156 -7.20 1.50 11.74
N THR A 157 -7.29 2.65 12.40
CA THR A 157 -8.50 3.47 12.46
C THR A 157 -8.18 4.89 11.99
N ASN A 158 -9.02 5.46 11.13
CA ASN A 158 -8.92 6.86 10.71
C ASN A 158 -9.42 7.78 11.82
N ILE A 159 -8.62 8.76 12.18
CA ILE A 159 -9.02 9.84 13.09
C ILE A 159 -9.42 11.03 12.23
N HIS A 160 -10.70 11.06 11.84
CA HIS A 160 -11.24 12.14 11.02
C HIS A 160 -10.95 13.52 11.61
N SER A 161 -10.44 14.43 10.80
CA SER A 161 -10.05 15.78 11.23
C SER A 161 -9.03 15.81 12.39
N GLY A 162 -8.18 14.76 12.48
CA GLY A 162 -7.17 14.64 13.54
C GLY A 162 -5.98 15.57 13.38
N ILE A 163 -5.81 16.23 12.22
CA ILE A 163 -4.71 17.15 11.91
C ILE A 163 -5.25 18.36 11.16
N ASP A 164 -4.85 19.55 11.59
CA ASP A 164 -5.08 20.81 10.89
C ASP A 164 -3.81 21.21 10.11
N ILE A 165 -3.94 21.44 8.81
CA ILE A 165 -2.84 21.89 7.96
C ILE A 165 -3.02 23.36 7.65
N MET A 166 -2.07 24.20 8.06
CA MET A 166 -2.05 25.61 7.69
C MET A 166 -1.58 25.78 6.26
N CYS A 167 -2.47 26.21 5.38
CA CYS A 167 -2.14 26.58 4.01
C CYS A 167 -1.95 28.08 3.89
N GLY A 168 -0.90 28.55 3.19
CA GLY A 168 -0.79 29.94 2.79
C GLY A 168 -1.97 30.34 1.89
N ARG A 169 -2.45 31.58 2.02
CA ARG A 169 -3.43 32.10 1.06
C ARG A 169 -2.80 32.12 -0.33
N THR A 170 -3.36 31.40 -1.27
CA THR A 170 -3.14 31.65 -2.69
C THR A 170 -3.88 32.94 -3.03
N GLU A 171 -3.14 34.01 -3.32
CA GLU A 171 -3.67 35.22 -3.95
C GLU A 171 -4.14 34.92 -5.38
#